data_5ab41a40b6beb99722228e2c2bf7c220
#
_entry.id   5ab41a40b6beb99722228e2c2bf7c220
#
_cell.length_a   1.000
_cell.length_b   1.000
_cell.length_c   1.000
_cell.angle_alpha   90.00
_cell.angle_beta   90.00
_cell.angle_gamma   90.00
#
_symmetry.space_group_name_H-M   'P 1'
#
loop_
_entity.id
_entity.type
_entity.pdbx_description
1 polymer ?
#
loop_
_entity_poly.entity_id
_entity_poly.type
_entity_poly.pdbx_seq_one_letter_code
_entity_poly.pdbx_strand_id
1 'polypeptide(L)'
;MARQATGCFKEERITNAVVLMHSRHEAAFPTPGAELVFFNAPFSTERLAKMERAHLWSPPGDKLEVLPEILKEMRGLKTLSIGPGSIAPSIMDSLEEGLLPEGIEALSIHLGVGTLAWPGVVLSKLRTLYVDVPVRFDASSFPALKSLSIYPDKSLKNLRQALALPLEELSLLNVSEGSEIFNMLSTLAGGLERLGLLGGTKLRSLDGIEALARLRSVWLKNMSSLDDIRALAGLEHLQSLDVQYCKKIANIEVINDLSALRELTIVGCGKVGLEKIEAKIKSLQKSTVGRTI
;
A
#
# COMPACT_ATOMS: atom_id res chain seq x y z
N MET A 1 19.94 0.37 -6.72
CA MET A 1 19.28 0.98 -7.90
C MET A 1 17.84 0.52 -7.92
N ALA A 2 16.94 1.29 -7.32
CA ALA A 2 15.52 1.01 -7.29
C ALA A 2 14.89 1.61 -8.56
N ARG A 3 14.57 0.77 -9.55
CA ARG A 3 13.71 1.17 -10.67
C ARG A 3 12.26 1.05 -10.26
N GLN A 4 11.59 2.19 -10.23
CA GLN A 4 10.17 2.36 -9.98
C GLN A 4 9.34 1.53 -10.97
N ALA A 5 8.34 0.80 -10.45
CA ALA A 5 7.27 0.26 -11.26
C ALA A 5 6.35 1.41 -11.66
N THR A 6 6.55 1.97 -12.84
CA THR A 6 5.60 2.89 -13.47
C THR A 6 4.43 2.09 -14.02
N GLY A 7 3.36 1.98 -13.23
CA GLY A 7 2.05 1.68 -13.79
C GLY A 7 1.66 2.81 -14.73
N CYS A 8 1.18 2.46 -15.92
CA CYS A 8 0.71 3.38 -16.94
C CYS A 8 -0.54 4.14 -16.43
N PHE A 9 -0.33 5.22 -15.71
CA PHE A 9 -1.38 6.20 -15.42
C PHE A 9 -1.48 7.11 -16.65
N LYS A 10 -2.69 7.22 -17.22
CA LYS A 10 -3.03 8.30 -18.17
C LYS A 10 -2.60 9.62 -17.51
N GLU A 11 -1.84 10.42 -18.24
CA GLU A 11 -1.48 11.80 -17.85
C GLU A 11 -2.75 12.66 -17.77
N GLU A 12 -3.52 12.54 -16.71
CA GLU A 12 -4.40 13.59 -16.29
C GLU A 12 -3.50 14.70 -15.71
N ARG A 13 -3.59 15.90 -16.26
CA ARG A 13 -2.91 17.08 -15.72
C ARG A 13 -3.36 17.24 -14.26
N ILE A 14 -2.48 16.90 -13.32
CA ILE A 14 -2.73 17.03 -11.90
C ILE A 14 -2.62 18.53 -11.57
N THR A 15 -3.72 19.26 -11.70
CA THR A 15 -3.75 20.72 -11.55
C THR A 15 -3.79 21.20 -10.09
N ASN A 16 -4.14 20.31 -9.14
CA ASN A 16 -4.32 20.64 -7.72
C ASN A 16 -3.39 19.81 -6.82
N ALA A 17 -2.12 19.64 -7.24
CA ALA A 17 -1.12 18.93 -6.47
C ALA A 17 0.09 19.81 -6.17
N VAL A 18 0.67 19.63 -4.99
CA VAL A 18 1.84 20.36 -4.53
C VAL A 18 2.89 19.44 -3.96
N VAL A 19 4.15 19.73 -4.20
CA VAL A 19 5.29 19.16 -3.46
C VAL A 19 5.76 20.18 -2.45
N LEU A 20 5.73 19.81 -1.17
CA LEU A 20 6.15 20.64 -0.06
C LEU A 20 7.59 20.31 0.31
N MET A 21 8.46 21.31 0.34
CA MET A 21 9.88 21.19 0.67
C MET A 21 10.35 22.28 1.63
N HIS A 22 11.34 21.95 2.46
CA HIS A 22 12.00 22.90 3.34
C HIS A 22 13.01 23.77 2.59
N SER A 23 13.85 23.19 1.74
CA SER A 23 14.92 23.87 1.03
C SER A 23 14.86 23.59 -0.47
N ARG A 24 15.45 24.50 -1.27
CA ARG A 24 15.58 24.32 -2.72
C ARG A 24 16.59 23.23 -3.03
N HIS A 25 16.18 22.25 -3.83
CA HIS A 25 17.05 21.17 -4.27
C HIS A 25 16.87 20.93 -5.77
N GLU A 26 17.94 20.63 -6.49
CA GLU A 26 17.92 20.45 -7.95
C GLU A 26 17.45 19.04 -8.41
N ALA A 27 17.13 18.16 -7.47
CA ALA A 27 16.69 16.80 -7.79
C ALA A 27 15.31 16.80 -8.48
N ALA A 28 15.08 15.80 -9.34
CA ALA A 28 13.79 15.56 -9.97
C ALA A 28 12.72 15.25 -8.92
N PHE A 29 11.59 15.94 -8.98
CA PHE A 29 10.49 15.75 -8.04
C PHE A 29 9.71 14.47 -8.35
N PRO A 30 9.25 13.77 -7.29
CA PRO A 30 8.57 12.48 -7.45
C PRO A 30 7.15 12.60 -8.02
N THR A 31 6.60 13.82 -8.13
CA THR A 31 5.23 14.06 -8.60
C THR A 31 5.23 14.96 -9.83
N PRO A 32 5.26 14.41 -11.04
CA PRO A 32 5.21 15.20 -12.27
C PRO A 32 3.95 16.07 -12.34
N GLY A 33 4.10 17.34 -12.73
CA GLY A 33 3.01 18.29 -12.88
C GLY A 33 2.52 18.93 -11.58
N ALA A 34 3.09 18.57 -10.43
CA ALA A 34 2.80 19.24 -9.16
C ALA A 34 3.51 20.61 -9.07
N GLU A 35 2.87 21.52 -8.36
CA GLU A 35 3.52 22.78 -7.98
C GLU A 35 4.52 22.57 -6.86
N LEU A 36 5.65 23.29 -6.91
CA LEU A 36 6.64 23.27 -5.84
C LEU A 36 6.41 24.42 -4.88
N VAL A 37 6.29 24.12 -3.60
CA VAL A 37 6.13 25.10 -2.51
C VAL A 37 7.18 24.85 -1.45
N PHE A 38 7.91 25.90 -1.08
CA PHE A 38 8.83 25.90 0.05
C PHE A 38 8.08 26.37 1.29
N PHE A 39 7.91 25.52 2.29
CA PHE A 39 7.09 25.85 3.46
C PHE A 39 7.76 26.83 4.44
N ASN A 40 9.03 27.19 4.22
CA ASN A 40 9.74 28.27 4.91
C ASN A 40 9.79 29.60 4.12
N ALA A 41 9.08 29.69 2.99
CA ALA A 41 8.99 30.87 2.16
C ALA A 41 7.55 31.40 2.09
N PRO A 42 7.33 32.68 1.72
CA PRO A 42 6.00 33.22 1.52
C PRO A 42 5.20 32.42 0.46
N PHE A 43 3.94 32.14 0.73
CA PHE A 43 3.03 31.42 -0.15
C PHE A 43 1.62 32.04 -0.13
N SER A 44 0.82 31.73 -1.16
CA SER A 44 -0.58 32.14 -1.24
C SER A 44 -1.48 31.14 -0.50
N THR A 45 -2.06 31.54 0.62
CA THR A 45 -3.01 30.74 1.39
C THR A 45 -4.26 30.39 0.59
N GLU A 46 -4.77 31.29 -0.25
CA GLU A 46 -5.91 31.04 -1.12
C GLU A 46 -5.61 29.90 -2.13
N ARG A 47 -4.40 29.88 -2.66
CA ARG A 47 -3.96 28.85 -3.61
C ARG A 47 -3.78 27.50 -2.90
N LEU A 48 -3.15 27.50 -1.72
CA LEU A 48 -2.98 26.28 -0.92
C LEU A 48 -4.31 25.68 -0.49
N ALA A 49 -5.29 26.49 -0.14
CA ALA A 49 -6.62 26.01 0.25
C ALA A 49 -7.35 25.22 -0.85
N LYS A 50 -6.95 25.39 -2.12
CA LYS A 50 -7.51 24.67 -3.28
C LYS A 50 -6.76 23.40 -3.64
N MET A 51 -5.60 23.13 -3.01
CA MET A 51 -4.82 21.93 -3.26
C MET A 51 -5.50 20.69 -2.66
N GLU A 52 -5.66 19.66 -3.47
CA GLU A 52 -6.27 18.40 -3.06
C GLU A 52 -5.25 17.32 -2.75
N ARG A 53 -4.02 17.46 -3.25
CA ARG A 53 -2.94 16.47 -3.07
C ARG A 53 -1.66 17.17 -2.64
N ALA A 54 -1.00 16.66 -1.62
CA ALA A 54 0.30 17.13 -1.18
C ALA A 54 1.28 15.97 -1.05
N HIS A 55 2.52 16.27 -1.41
CA HIS A 55 3.64 15.37 -1.21
C HIS A 55 4.70 16.11 -0.38
N LEU A 56 4.88 15.69 0.86
CA LEU A 56 5.92 16.22 1.74
C LEU A 56 7.21 15.42 1.50
N TRP A 57 8.21 16.11 0.98
CA TRP A 57 9.47 15.51 0.60
C TRP A 57 10.66 16.30 1.17
N SER A 58 11.73 15.61 1.54
CA SER A 58 12.97 16.22 1.97
C SER A 58 14.17 15.54 1.31
N PRO A 59 15.14 16.32 0.79
CA PRO A 59 16.32 15.79 0.15
C PRO A 59 17.27 15.09 1.14
N PRO A 60 18.19 14.24 0.64
CA PRO A 60 19.27 13.72 1.46
C PRO A 60 20.07 14.83 2.15
N GLY A 61 20.30 14.70 3.46
CA GLY A 61 21.05 15.67 4.25
C GLY A 61 20.20 16.77 4.91
N ASP A 62 18.91 16.91 4.52
CA ASP A 62 17.97 17.87 5.11
C ASP A 62 16.83 17.10 5.78
N LYS A 63 17.09 16.60 7.00
CA LYS A 63 16.16 15.71 7.70
C LYS A 63 14.93 16.45 8.20
N LEU A 64 13.75 16.07 7.72
CA LEU A 64 12.49 16.60 8.20
C LEU A 64 12.03 15.85 9.45
N GLU A 65 11.93 16.55 10.57
CA GLU A 65 11.60 15.98 11.89
C GLU A 65 10.20 16.35 12.38
N VAL A 66 9.61 17.43 11.82
CA VAL A 66 8.33 18.00 12.24
C VAL A 66 7.44 18.25 11.02
N LEU A 67 6.16 17.96 11.13
CA LEU A 67 5.18 18.29 10.09
C LEU A 67 5.06 19.82 9.96
N PRO A 68 5.10 20.37 8.74
CA PRO A 68 5.08 21.82 8.56
C PRO A 68 3.68 22.42 8.80
N GLU A 69 3.62 23.55 9.51
CA GLU A 69 2.40 24.31 9.82
C GLU A 69 1.58 24.71 8.59
N ILE A 70 2.22 24.82 7.42
CA ILE A 70 1.56 25.11 6.14
C ILE A 70 0.42 24.12 5.82
N LEU A 71 0.45 22.92 6.37
CA LEU A 71 -0.61 21.92 6.18
C LEU A 71 -1.97 22.40 6.69
N LYS A 72 -2.00 23.27 7.70
CA LYS A 72 -3.24 23.90 8.23
C LYS A 72 -3.95 24.77 7.20
N GLU A 73 -3.18 25.35 6.27
CA GLU A 73 -3.72 26.22 5.22
C GLU A 73 -4.31 25.44 4.04
N MET A 74 -4.04 24.13 3.96
CA MET A 74 -4.45 23.28 2.85
C MET A 74 -5.85 22.68 3.09
N ARG A 75 -6.87 23.52 3.23
CA ARG A 75 -8.23 23.12 3.62
C ARG A 75 -8.90 22.14 2.66
N GLY A 76 -8.51 22.17 1.38
CA GLY A 76 -8.99 21.25 0.34
C GLY A 76 -8.26 19.91 0.28
N LEU A 77 -7.23 19.69 1.11
CA LEU A 77 -6.38 18.51 1.04
C LEU A 77 -7.15 17.22 1.33
N LYS A 78 -7.10 16.29 0.38
CA LYS A 78 -7.68 14.96 0.48
C LYS A 78 -6.62 13.88 0.57
N THR A 79 -5.46 14.09 -0.04
CA THR A 79 -4.39 13.10 -0.10
C THR A 79 -3.06 13.73 0.33
N LEU A 80 -2.41 13.12 1.33
CA LEU A 80 -1.07 13.49 1.77
C LEU A 80 -0.14 12.28 1.63
N SER A 81 1.00 12.49 0.96
CA SER A 81 2.12 11.55 0.95
C SER A 81 3.31 12.17 1.70
N ILE A 82 3.87 11.46 2.66
CA ILE A 82 5.03 11.85 3.43
C ILE A 82 6.19 10.94 3.02
N GLY A 83 7.25 11.51 2.42
CA GLY A 83 8.35 10.75 1.85
C GLY A 83 7.99 10.05 0.51
N PRO A 84 8.87 9.20 -0.04
CA PRO A 84 10.19 8.86 0.52
C PRO A 84 11.16 10.03 0.45
N GLY A 85 12.11 10.07 1.39
CA GLY A 85 13.12 11.12 1.49
C GLY A 85 13.81 11.08 2.85
N SER A 86 14.46 12.17 3.20
CA SER A 86 15.10 12.33 4.52
C SER A 86 14.05 12.73 5.57
N ILE A 87 13.25 11.75 6.01
CA ILE A 87 12.15 11.94 6.98
C ILE A 87 12.49 11.21 8.28
N ALA A 88 12.30 11.88 9.42
CA ALA A 88 12.49 11.27 10.73
C ALA A 88 11.34 10.27 11.04
N PRO A 89 11.62 9.12 11.66
CA PRO A 89 10.56 8.23 12.16
C PRO A 89 9.62 8.92 13.17
N SER A 90 10.12 9.92 13.90
CA SER A 90 9.37 10.74 14.87
C SER A 90 8.51 11.85 14.22
N ILE A 91 8.48 11.97 12.89
CA ILE A 91 7.74 13.06 12.22
C ILE A 91 6.27 13.11 12.65
N MET A 92 5.67 11.96 12.90
CA MET A 92 4.27 11.89 13.30
C MET A 92 4.04 12.27 14.77
N ASP A 93 5.08 12.38 15.60
CA ASP A 93 4.96 12.85 16.97
C ASP A 93 4.54 14.34 17.02
N SER A 94 4.78 15.07 15.92
CA SER A 94 4.34 16.46 15.75
C SER A 94 2.90 16.60 15.21
N LEU A 95 2.22 15.50 14.90
CA LEU A 95 0.83 15.56 14.48
C LEU A 95 -0.06 15.87 15.68
N GLU A 96 -0.71 17.00 15.60
CA GLU A 96 -1.71 17.48 16.58
C GLU A 96 -3.07 17.64 15.92
N GLU A 97 -4.12 17.75 16.73
CA GLU A 97 -5.46 18.01 16.25
C GLU A 97 -5.52 19.33 15.45
N GLY A 98 -6.12 19.31 14.27
CA GLY A 98 -6.24 20.45 13.38
C GLY A 98 -5.02 20.74 12.49
N LEU A 99 -3.91 20.01 12.62
CA LEU A 99 -2.77 20.16 11.69
C LEU A 99 -3.11 19.64 10.29
N LEU A 100 -3.81 18.52 10.22
CA LEU A 100 -4.36 18.01 8.96
C LEU A 100 -5.82 18.41 8.83
N PRO A 101 -6.29 18.76 7.61
CA PRO A 101 -7.68 19.15 7.41
C PRO A 101 -8.62 17.96 7.65
N GLU A 102 -9.82 18.23 8.16
CA GLU A 102 -10.86 17.21 8.40
C GLU A 102 -11.26 16.42 7.16
N GLY A 103 -10.98 16.97 5.96
CA GLY A 103 -11.30 16.38 4.66
C GLY A 103 -10.33 15.31 4.19
N ILE A 104 -9.27 14.99 4.95
CA ILE A 104 -8.26 14.03 4.51
C ILE A 104 -8.85 12.62 4.35
N GLU A 105 -8.65 12.02 3.17
CA GLU A 105 -9.18 10.70 2.80
C GLU A 105 -8.08 9.66 2.61
N ALA A 106 -6.88 10.09 2.23
CA ALA A 106 -5.76 9.18 1.99
C ALA A 106 -4.45 9.73 2.57
N LEU A 107 -3.73 8.88 3.29
CA LEU A 107 -2.42 9.18 3.87
C LEU A 107 -1.42 8.07 3.54
N SER A 108 -0.27 8.44 3.01
CA SER A 108 0.84 7.53 2.75
C SER A 108 2.09 8.01 3.47
N ILE A 109 2.73 7.12 4.25
CA ILE A 109 3.91 7.42 5.04
C ILE A 109 5.03 6.48 4.64
N HIS A 110 6.09 7.04 4.06
CA HIS A 110 7.25 6.32 3.54
C HIS A 110 8.50 6.70 4.33
N LEU A 111 8.79 5.95 5.38
CA LEU A 111 9.96 6.17 6.26
C LEU A 111 11.13 5.27 5.88
N GLY A 112 10.86 4.10 5.30
CA GLY A 112 11.87 3.11 4.92
C GLY A 112 12.47 2.34 6.09
N VAL A 113 12.66 2.98 7.24
CA VAL A 113 13.26 2.40 8.45
C VAL A 113 12.61 2.93 9.73
N GLY A 114 12.70 2.16 10.81
CA GLY A 114 12.20 2.56 12.12
C GLY A 114 10.83 1.95 12.46
N THR A 115 10.18 2.57 13.41
CA THR A 115 8.80 2.26 13.84
C THR A 115 8.03 3.55 14.02
N LEU A 116 6.75 3.53 13.77
CA LEU A 116 5.86 4.67 13.95
C LEU A 116 4.91 4.42 15.12
N ALA A 117 4.72 5.42 15.98
CA ALA A 117 3.62 5.48 16.92
C ALA A 117 2.62 6.53 16.44
N TRP A 118 1.35 6.15 16.31
CA TRP A 118 0.31 7.12 15.99
C TRP A 118 -0.03 7.96 17.22
N PRO A 119 -0.08 9.29 17.12
CA PRO A 119 -0.19 10.17 18.29
C PRO A 119 -1.61 10.28 18.88
N GLY A 120 -2.54 9.41 18.48
CA GLY A 120 -3.91 9.40 19.00
C GLY A 120 -4.87 10.39 18.34
N VAL A 121 -4.43 11.15 17.34
CA VAL A 121 -5.29 12.03 16.54
C VAL A 121 -6.28 11.21 15.73
N VAL A 122 -7.56 11.61 15.72
CA VAL A 122 -8.62 10.93 14.99
C VAL A 122 -8.78 11.53 13.60
N LEU A 123 -8.59 10.71 12.56
CA LEU A 123 -8.85 11.08 11.17
C LEU A 123 -10.14 10.40 10.70
N SER A 124 -11.27 11.01 11.04
CA SER A 124 -12.60 10.42 10.89
C SER A 124 -13.03 10.11 9.45
N LYS A 125 -12.43 10.79 8.45
CA LYS A 125 -12.72 10.59 7.02
C LYS A 125 -11.64 9.80 6.29
N LEU A 126 -10.56 9.41 6.96
CA LEU A 126 -9.47 8.65 6.33
C LEU A 126 -9.98 7.28 5.87
N ARG A 127 -9.87 7.02 4.58
CA ARG A 127 -10.27 5.76 3.93
C ARG A 127 -9.10 4.88 3.55
N THR A 128 -7.95 5.50 3.27
CA THR A 128 -6.75 4.79 2.82
C THR A 128 -5.55 5.20 3.67
N LEU A 129 -4.87 4.22 4.24
CA LEU A 129 -3.63 4.41 4.99
C LEU A 129 -2.55 3.44 4.47
N TYR A 130 -1.41 3.99 4.08
CA TYR A 130 -0.21 3.25 3.75
C TYR A 130 0.92 3.63 4.71
N VAL A 131 1.58 2.64 5.33
CA VAL A 131 2.76 2.85 6.17
C VAL A 131 3.78 1.74 5.89
N ASP A 132 4.99 2.09 5.47
CA ASP A 132 6.04 1.14 5.08
C ASP A 132 6.96 0.68 6.23
N VAL A 133 6.61 1.02 7.46
CA VAL A 133 7.28 0.57 8.70
C VAL A 133 6.26 0.02 9.70
N PRO A 134 6.67 -0.78 10.70
CA PRO A 134 5.77 -1.18 11.77
C PRO A 134 5.14 0.04 12.46
N VAL A 135 3.82 0.08 12.50
CA VAL A 135 3.05 1.17 13.12
C VAL A 135 2.23 0.66 14.30
N ARG A 136 2.19 1.45 15.38
CA ARG A 136 1.31 1.26 16.54
C ARG A 136 0.23 2.32 16.50
N PHE A 137 -1.01 1.91 16.54
CA PHE A 137 -2.17 2.82 16.53
C PHE A 137 -3.33 2.23 17.31
N ASP A 138 -4.30 3.05 17.66
CA ASP A 138 -5.61 2.60 18.10
C ASP A 138 -6.58 2.61 16.91
N ALA A 139 -7.41 1.57 16.78
CA ALA A 139 -8.38 1.47 15.70
C ALA A 139 -9.38 2.65 15.70
N SER A 140 -9.68 3.23 16.87
CA SER A 140 -10.56 4.40 17.01
C SER A 140 -10.01 5.64 16.30
N SER A 141 -8.70 5.71 16.01
CA SER A 141 -8.09 6.81 15.25
C SER A 141 -8.54 6.85 13.79
N PHE A 142 -9.06 5.74 13.25
CA PHE A 142 -9.40 5.61 11.84
C PHE A 142 -10.76 4.93 11.58
N PRO A 143 -11.88 5.47 12.09
CA PRO A 143 -13.18 4.78 12.09
C PRO A 143 -13.75 4.51 10.69
N ALA A 144 -13.32 5.26 9.66
CA ALA A 144 -13.78 5.11 8.28
C ALA A 144 -12.80 4.35 7.38
N LEU A 145 -11.70 3.79 7.93
CA LEU A 145 -10.64 3.17 7.13
C LEU A 145 -11.13 1.92 6.41
N LYS A 146 -10.89 1.87 5.08
CA LYS A 146 -11.30 0.78 4.20
C LYS A 146 -10.11 0.05 3.56
N SER A 147 -9.02 0.76 3.29
CA SER A 147 -7.82 0.22 2.70
C SER A 147 -6.61 0.51 3.59
N LEU A 148 -5.90 -0.54 3.98
CA LEU A 148 -4.73 -0.44 4.85
C LEU A 148 -3.56 -1.22 4.27
N SER A 149 -2.40 -0.56 4.16
CA SER A 149 -1.14 -1.22 3.88
C SER A 149 -0.20 -1.03 5.06
N ILE A 150 0.17 -2.13 5.72
CA ILE A 150 1.01 -2.10 6.92
C ILE A 150 2.10 -3.16 6.92
N TYR A 151 3.12 -2.89 7.71
CA TYR A 151 4.17 -3.83 8.07
C TYR A 151 3.77 -4.54 9.38
N PRO A 152 3.40 -5.86 9.38
CA PRO A 152 3.07 -6.57 10.61
C PRO A 152 4.25 -6.56 11.58
N ASP A 153 4.02 -6.20 12.83
CA ASP A 153 5.03 -6.36 13.86
C ASP A 153 5.20 -7.84 14.25
N LYS A 154 6.31 -8.18 14.90
CA LYS A 154 6.61 -9.57 15.28
C LYS A 154 5.55 -10.22 16.18
N SER A 155 4.83 -9.41 16.93
CA SER A 155 3.76 -9.87 17.85
C SER A 155 2.40 -9.92 17.19
N LEU A 156 2.28 -9.48 15.95
CA LEU A 156 1.04 -9.29 15.19
C LEU A 156 0.00 -8.41 15.92
N LYS A 157 0.45 -7.61 16.90
CA LYS A 157 -0.44 -6.77 17.69
C LYS A 157 -1.06 -5.66 16.85
N ASN A 158 -0.24 -5.01 16.00
CA ASN A 158 -0.74 -3.98 15.09
C ASN A 158 -1.69 -4.55 14.03
N LEU A 159 -1.45 -5.78 13.56
CA LEU A 159 -2.38 -6.47 12.66
C LEU A 159 -3.71 -6.76 13.36
N ARG A 160 -3.69 -7.25 14.59
CA ARG A 160 -4.91 -7.49 15.38
C ARG A 160 -5.73 -6.21 15.59
N GLN A 161 -5.06 -5.08 15.84
CA GLN A 161 -5.72 -3.77 15.93
C GLN A 161 -6.31 -3.35 14.58
N ALA A 162 -5.58 -3.57 13.48
CA ALA A 162 -6.06 -3.28 12.13
C ALA A 162 -7.33 -4.05 11.78
N LEU A 163 -7.43 -5.32 12.20
CA LEU A 163 -8.58 -6.18 11.91
C LEU A 163 -9.85 -5.84 12.71
N ALA A 164 -9.75 -4.93 13.68
CA ALA A 164 -10.93 -4.31 14.31
C ALA A 164 -11.58 -3.22 13.44
N LEU A 165 -10.91 -2.79 12.35
CA LEU A 165 -11.41 -1.80 11.40
C LEU A 165 -12.28 -2.46 10.31
N PRO A 166 -13.22 -1.70 9.70
CA PRO A 166 -14.09 -2.22 8.65
C PRO A 166 -13.38 -2.31 7.28
N LEU A 167 -12.24 -3.02 7.25
CA LEU A 167 -11.40 -3.10 6.07
C LEU A 167 -12.04 -3.91 4.95
N GLU A 168 -11.92 -3.40 3.73
CA GLU A 168 -12.24 -4.07 2.47
C GLU A 168 -10.96 -4.51 1.74
N GLU A 169 -9.84 -3.83 2.04
CA GLU A 169 -8.54 -4.08 1.45
C GLU A 169 -7.44 -4.05 2.51
N LEU A 170 -6.59 -5.07 2.49
CA LEU A 170 -5.42 -5.16 3.35
C LEU A 170 -4.20 -5.58 2.54
N SER A 171 -3.12 -4.81 2.64
CA SER A 171 -1.82 -5.19 2.12
C SER A 171 -0.83 -5.37 3.26
N LEU A 172 -0.25 -6.56 3.35
CA LEU A 172 0.74 -6.91 4.35
C LEU A 172 2.14 -6.82 3.74
N LEU A 173 2.97 -5.97 4.31
CA LEU A 173 4.34 -5.75 3.85
C LEU A 173 5.30 -6.67 4.61
N ASN A 174 6.13 -7.44 3.90
CA ASN A 174 7.14 -8.35 4.46
C ASN A 174 6.60 -9.43 5.41
N VAL A 175 5.65 -10.20 4.93
CA VAL A 175 5.04 -11.33 5.68
C VAL A 175 6.09 -12.43 5.92
N SER A 176 6.27 -12.84 7.17
CA SER A 176 7.25 -13.86 7.55
C SER A 176 6.67 -15.24 7.80
N GLU A 177 5.42 -15.34 8.26
CA GLU A 177 4.73 -16.60 8.57
C GLU A 177 3.27 -16.49 8.12
N GLY A 178 2.73 -17.58 7.53
CA GLY A 178 1.44 -17.56 6.87
C GLY A 178 0.28 -18.06 7.71
N SER A 179 0.40 -19.24 8.31
CA SER A 179 -0.73 -19.93 8.94
C SER A 179 -1.39 -19.14 10.08
N GLU A 180 -0.60 -18.51 10.95
CA GLU A 180 -1.14 -17.68 12.03
C GLU A 180 -1.85 -16.42 11.49
N ILE A 181 -1.27 -15.80 10.47
CA ILE A 181 -1.83 -14.61 9.82
C ILE A 181 -3.17 -14.96 9.16
N PHE A 182 -3.23 -16.01 8.34
CA PHE A 182 -4.46 -16.39 7.65
C PHE A 182 -5.56 -16.82 8.61
N ASN A 183 -5.23 -17.56 9.67
CA ASN A 183 -6.19 -17.88 10.72
C ASN A 183 -6.76 -16.62 11.40
N MET A 184 -5.91 -15.64 11.71
CA MET A 184 -6.33 -14.36 12.26
C MET A 184 -7.23 -13.59 11.28
N LEU A 185 -6.85 -13.52 10.00
CA LEU A 185 -7.63 -12.87 8.96
C LEU A 185 -9.01 -13.52 8.80
N SER A 186 -9.08 -14.85 8.77
CA SER A 186 -10.35 -15.57 8.60
C SER A 186 -11.32 -15.34 9.76
N THR A 187 -10.79 -15.17 10.96
CA THR A 187 -11.60 -14.98 12.18
C THR A 187 -12.11 -13.53 12.33
N LEU A 188 -11.31 -12.55 11.92
CA LEU A 188 -11.55 -11.14 12.25
C LEU A 188 -11.89 -10.27 11.05
N ALA A 189 -11.53 -10.68 9.82
CA ALA A 189 -11.65 -9.85 8.62
C ALA A 189 -12.87 -10.20 7.75
N GLY A 190 -14.06 -10.27 8.34
CA GLY A 190 -15.29 -10.69 7.65
C GLY A 190 -15.70 -9.87 6.42
N GLY A 191 -15.15 -8.67 6.23
CA GLY A 191 -15.40 -7.79 5.09
C GLY A 191 -14.33 -7.75 4.02
N LEU A 192 -13.22 -8.50 4.20
CA LEU A 192 -12.06 -8.37 3.33
C LEU A 192 -12.31 -8.96 1.94
N GLU A 193 -12.18 -8.12 0.92
CA GLU A 193 -12.34 -8.49 -0.49
C GLU A 193 -11.02 -8.48 -1.26
N ARG A 194 -10.02 -7.74 -0.78
CA ARG A 194 -8.73 -7.57 -1.46
C ARG A 194 -7.58 -7.80 -0.48
N LEU A 195 -6.67 -8.70 -0.82
CA LEU A 195 -5.49 -9.04 -0.01
C LEU A 195 -4.21 -8.91 -0.83
N GLY A 196 -3.27 -8.10 -0.36
CA GLY A 196 -1.91 -7.98 -0.87
C GLY A 196 -0.89 -8.61 0.08
N LEU A 197 0.01 -9.44 -0.44
CA LEU A 197 1.19 -9.94 0.24
C LEU A 197 2.43 -9.46 -0.50
N LEU A 198 3.13 -8.49 0.09
CA LEU A 198 4.17 -7.71 -0.59
C LEU A 198 5.51 -7.85 0.14
N GLY A 199 6.42 -8.58 -0.47
CA GLY A 199 7.70 -8.90 0.14
C GLY A 199 7.56 -9.93 1.26
N GLY A 200 8.26 -11.01 1.17
CA GLY A 200 8.25 -12.06 2.18
C GLY A 200 9.35 -13.06 1.86
N THR A 201 10.25 -13.24 2.81
CA THR A 201 11.40 -14.12 2.61
C THR A 201 11.21 -15.50 3.21
N LYS A 202 10.15 -15.70 4.00
CA LYS A 202 9.91 -16.94 4.75
C LYS A 202 8.59 -17.65 4.40
N LEU A 203 7.59 -16.91 3.92
CA LEU A 203 6.31 -17.51 3.54
C LEU A 203 6.49 -18.47 2.37
N ARG A 204 6.20 -19.74 2.58
CA ARG A 204 6.36 -20.81 1.58
C ARG A 204 5.04 -21.25 0.97
N SER A 205 3.95 -21.19 1.74
CA SER A 205 2.62 -21.65 1.35
C SER A 205 1.58 -20.58 1.65
N LEU A 206 0.47 -20.61 0.92
CA LEU A 206 -0.73 -19.83 1.19
C LEU A 206 -1.77 -20.60 2.01
N ASP A 207 -1.40 -21.73 2.63
CA ASP A 207 -2.34 -22.55 3.41
C ASP A 207 -3.09 -21.73 4.45
N GLY A 208 -4.41 -21.82 4.45
CA GLY A 208 -5.33 -21.04 5.28
C GLY A 208 -5.96 -19.84 4.57
N ILE A 209 -5.46 -19.42 3.40
CA ILE A 209 -6.06 -18.31 2.64
C ILE A 209 -7.47 -18.67 2.13
N GLU A 210 -7.74 -19.96 1.90
CA GLU A 210 -9.03 -20.49 1.45
C GLU A 210 -10.17 -20.19 2.43
N ALA A 211 -9.86 -19.93 3.70
CA ALA A 211 -10.84 -19.49 4.69
C ALA A 211 -11.37 -18.07 4.46
N LEU A 212 -10.70 -17.29 3.60
CA LEU A 212 -11.11 -15.92 3.24
C LEU A 212 -12.10 -15.93 2.06
N ALA A 213 -13.24 -16.56 2.24
CA ALA A 213 -14.21 -16.85 1.17
C ALA A 213 -14.72 -15.62 0.37
N ARG A 214 -14.58 -14.41 0.92
CA ARG A 214 -15.01 -13.16 0.25
C ARG A 214 -13.95 -12.53 -0.64
N LEU A 215 -12.73 -13.08 -0.68
CA LEU A 215 -11.66 -12.52 -1.50
C LEU A 215 -12.01 -12.55 -2.99
N ARG A 216 -11.89 -11.38 -3.60
CA ARG A 216 -12.07 -11.14 -5.04
C ARG A 216 -10.76 -10.81 -5.73
N SER A 217 -9.77 -10.32 -4.98
CA SER A 217 -8.48 -9.94 -5.52
C SER A 217 -7.33 -10.31 -4.58
N VAL A 218 -6.28 -10.91 -5.15
CA VAL A 218 -5.06 -11.27 -4.44
C VAL A 218 -3.85 -10.74 -5.20
N TRP A 219 -2.92 -10.07 -4.48
CA TRP A 219 -1.62 -9.63 -4.99
C TRP A 219 -0.48 -10.33 -4.25
N LEU A 220 0.39 -10.97 -5.00
CA LEU A 220 1.59 -11.63 -4.51
C LEU A 220 2.81 -10.97 -5.18
N LYS A 221 3.58 -10.19 -4.43
CA LYS A 221 4.72 -9.47 -5.02
C LYS A 221 5.99 -9.66 -4.22
N ASN A 222 7.09 -10.01 -4.91
CA ASN A 222 8.41 -10.22 -4.30
C ASN A 222 8.42 -11.28 -3.19
N MET A 223 7.60 -12.33 -3.31
CA MET A 223 7.51 -13.44 -2.36
C MET A 223 8.61 -14.47 -2.68
N SER A 224 9.83 -14.23 -2.18
CA SER A 224 11.03 -14.95 -2.62
C SER A 224 11.09 -16.43 -2.21
N SER A 225 10.30 -16.86 -1.22
CA SER A 225 10.23 -18.26 -0.74
C SER A 225 8.90 -18.95 -1.06
N LEU A 226 7.90 -18.24 -1.57
CA LEU A 226 6.60 -18.80 -1.89
C LEU A 226 6.72 -19.79 -3.05
N ASP A 227 6.51 -21.06 -2.72
CA ASP A 227 6.55 -22.17 -3.68
C ASP A 227 5.18 -22.85 -3.84
N ASP A 228 4.29 -22.77 -2.86
CA ASP A 228 2.96 -23.40 -2.89
C ASP A 228 1.82 -22.37 -2.87
N ILE A 229 1.02 -22.36 -3.93
CA ILE A 229 -0.17 -21.52 -4.06
C ILE A 229 -1.48 -22.33 -4.23
N ARG A 230 -1.46 -23.65 -3.95
CA ARG A 230 -2.61 -24.54 -4.16
C ARG A 230 -3.84 -24.14 -3.37
N ALA A 231 -3.67 -23.53 -2.21
CA ALA A 231 -4.76 -23.05 -1.37
C ALA A 231 -5.63 -21.97 -2.07
N LEU A 232 -5.13 -21.32 -3.15
CA LEU A 232 -5.95 -20.42 -3.96
C LEU A 232 -7.17 -21.11 -4.58
N ALA A 233 -7.13 -22.42 -4.83
CA ALA A 233 -8.25 -23.19 -5.38
C ALA A 233 -9.53 -23.08 -4.53
N GLY A 234 -9.39 -22.85 -3.21
CA GLY A 234 -10.51 -22.64 -2.29
C GLY A 234 -11.17 -21.26 -2.38
N LEU A 235 -10.62 -20.33 -3.15
CA LEU A 235 -11.17 -18.98 -3.31
C LEU A 235 -12.17 -18.92 -4.48
N GLU A 236 -13.39 -19.42 -4.27
CA GLU A 236 -14.43 -19.54 -5.29
C GLU A 236 -14.82 -18.21 -5.95
N HIS A 237 -14.61 -17.09 -5.27
CA HIS A 237 -14.96 -15.75 -5.73
C HIS A 237 -13.79 -14.93 -6.27
N LEU A 238 -12.59 -15.52 -6.38
CA LEU A 238 -11.38 -14.81 -6.82
C LEU A 238 -11.49 -14.41 -8.30
N GLN A 239 -11.54 -13.10 -8.54
CA GLN A 239 -11.71 -12.49 -9.88
C GLN A 239 -10.41 -11.96 -10.46
N SER A 240 -9.48 -11.52 -9.60
CA SER A 240 -8.21 -10.94 -10.02
C SER A 240 -7.05 -11.55 -9.22
N LEU A 241 -6.05 -12.05 -9.94
CA LEU A 241 -4.81 -12.57 -9.37
C LEU A 241 -3.61 -11.87 -10.02
N ASP A 242 -2.80 -11.21 -9.19
CA ASP A 242 -1.57 -10.55 -9.63
C ASP A 242 -0.37 -11.19 -8.92
N VAL A 243 0.53 -11.80 -9.70
CA VAL A 243 1.74 -12.47 -9.20
C VAL A 243 2.97 -11.85 -9.85
N GLN A 244 3.75 -11.14 -9.06
CA GLN A 244 4.92 -10.42 -9.55
C GLN A 244 6.18 -10.82 -8.78
N TYR A 245 7.24 -11.18 -9.52
CA TYR A 245 8.57 -11.50 -8.98
C TYR A 245 8.58 -12.62 -7.92
N CYS A 246 7.66 -13.59 -8.04
CA CYS A 246 7.55 -14.79 -7.21
C CYS A 246 8.18 -15.99 -7.94
N LYS A 247 9.51 -16.15 -7.84
CA LYS A 247 10.30 -17.03 -8.72
C LYS A 247 10.25 -18.52 -8.36
N LYS A 248 9.68 -18.88 -7.20
CA LYS A 248 9.71 -20.28 -6.70
C LYS A 248 8.39 -21.03 -6.85
N ILE A 249 7.33 -20.38 -7.32
CA ILE A 249 6.03 -21.05 -7.48
C ILE A 249 6.17 -22.30 -8.35
N ALA A 250 5.75 -23.45 -7.78
CA ALA A 250 5.91 -24.75 -8.41
C ALA A 250 4.62 -25.30 -9.01
N ASN A 251 3.46 -24.87 -8.54
CA ASN A 251 2.13 -25.44 -8.84
C ASN A 251 1.19 -24.40 -9.46
N ILE A 252 1.66 -23.76 -10.53
CA ILE A 252 0.92 -22.72 -11.26
C ILE A 252 -0.39 -23.24 -11.86
N GLU A 253 -0.49 -24.56 -12.12
CA GLU A 253 -1.67 -25.24 -12.67
C GLU A 253 -2.94 -25.06 -11.84
N VAL A 254 -2.84 -24.74 -10.54
CA VAL A 254 -3.99 -24.41 -9.68
C VAL A 254 -4.83 -23.25 -10.24
N ILE A 255 -4.25 -22.39 -11.04
CA ILE A 255 -4.96 -21.26 -11.67
C ILE A 255 -6.08 -21.76 -12.60
N ASN A 256 -5.99 -23.00 -13.14
CA ASN A 256 -7.06 -23.58 -13.95
C ASN A 256 -8.35 -23.82 -13.14
N ASP A 257 -8.22 -24.03 -11.83
CA ASP A 257 -9.34 -24.33 -10.93
C ASP A 257 -10.11 -23.07 -10.49
N LEU A 258 -9.54 -21.88 -10.71
CA LEU A 258 -10.14 -20.61 -10.35
C LEU A 258 -11.27 -20.22 -11.32
N SER A 259 -12.49 -20.73 -11.09
CA SER A 259 -13.64 -20.58 -12.00
C SER A 259 -14.07 -19.12 -12.19
N ALA A 260 -14.02 -18.30 -11.16
CA ALA A 260 -14.42 -16.89 -11.19
C ALA A 260 -13.33 -15.95 -11.74
N LEU A 261 -12.10 -16.43 -12.00
CA LEU A 261 -10.99 -15.59 -12.42
C LEU A 261 -11.24 -14.92 -13.77
N ARG A 262 -11.04 -13.61 -13.80
CA ARG A 262 -11.23 -12.74 -14.98
C ARG A 262 -9.95 -12.03 -15.39
N GLU A 263 -9.12 -11.67 -14.41
CA GLU A 263 -7.89 -10.93 -14.61
C GLU A 263 -6.70 -11.68 -14.02
N LEU A 264 -5.63 -11.83 -14.79
CA LEU A 264 -4.41 -12.50 -14.38
C LEU A 264 -3.18 -11.71 -14.80
N THR A 265 -2.32 -11.39 -13.84
CA THR A 265 -0.98 -10.84 -14.09
C THR A 265 0.05 -11.79 -13.54
N ILE A 266 1.00 -12.23 -14.39
CA ILE A 266 2.17 -13.01 -13.98
C ILE A 266 3.40 -12.38 -14.64
N VAL A 267 4.20 -11.66 -13.86
CA VAL A 267 5.36 -10.92 -14.36
C VAL A 267 6.60 -11.17 -13.50
N GLY A 268 7.75 -11.40 -14.14
CA GLY A 268 9.02 -11.55 -13.43
C GLY A 268 9.17 -12.81 -12.59
N CYS A 269 8.29 -13.80 -12.76
CA CYS A 269 8.28 -15.04 -11.97
C CYS A 269 9.21 -16.15 -12.52
N GLY A 270 9.94 -15.88 -13.59
CA GLY A 270 10.86 -16.85 -14.19
C GLY A 270 10.14 -17.98 -14.94
N LYS A 271 10.61 -19.22 -14.76
CA LYS A 271 10.05 -20.41 -15.41
C LYS A 271 9.01 -21.09 -14.50
N VAL A 272 7.79 -20.59 -14.46
CA VAL A 272 6.70 -21.12 -13.60
C VAL A 272 5.77 -22.11 -14.33
N GLY A 273 6.07 -22.51 -15.57
CA GLY A 273 5.28 -23.49 -16.33
C GLY A 273 4.00 -22.91 -16.92
N LEU A 274 4.06 -21.72 -17.51
CA LEU A 274 2.90 -21.01 -18.10
C LEU A 274 2.14 -21.81 -19.15
N GLU A 275 2.82 -22.74 -19.82
CA GLU A 275 2.22 -23.69 -20.77
C GLU A 275 1.11 -24.55 -20.15
N LYS A 276 1.19 -24.81 -18.83
CA LYS A 276 0.17 -25.59 -18.09
C LYS A 276 -1.16 -24.86 -17.92
N ILE A 277 -1.16 -23.54 -18.09
CA ILE A 277 -2.35 -22.66 -17.91
C ILE A 277 -2.69 -21.85 -19.18
N GLU A 278 -2.14 -22.22 -20.32
CA GLU A 278 -2.32 -21.47 -21.57
C GLU A 278 -3.79 -21.32 -21.97
N ALA A 279 -4.58 -22.41 -21.83
CA ALA A 279 -6.01 -22.40 -22.10
C ALA A 279 -6.76 -21.42 -21.21
N LYS A 280 -6.42 -21.39 -19.92
CA LYS A 280 -6.99 -20.45 -18.95
C LYS A 280 -6.65 -19.01 -19.31
N ILE A 281 -5.38 -18.71 -19.62
CA ILE A 281 -4.92 -17.37 -20.03
C ILE A 281 -5.75 -16.85 -21.23
N LYS A 282 -6.00 -17.70 -22.23
CA LYS A 282 -6.78 -17.33 -23.42
C LYS A 282 -8.27 -17.07 -23.14
N SER A 283 -8.82 -17.64 -22.06
CA SER A 283 -10.22 -17.48 -21.67
C SER A 283 -10.51 -16.24 -20.81
N LEU A 284 -9.48 -15.60 -20.28
CA LEU A 284 -9.63 -14.46 -19.38
C LEU A 284 -9.97 -13.15 -20.09
N GLN A 285 -10.67 -12.26 -19.40
CA GLN A 285 -10.99 -10.92 -19.91
C GLN A 285 -9.73 -10.06 -20.07
N LYS A 286 -8.77 -10.22 -19.14
CA LYS A 286 -7.50 -9.50 -19.17
C LYS A 286 -6.38 -10.40 -18.67
N SER A 287 -5.32 -10.48 -19.44
CA SER A 287 -4.12 -11.20 -19.01
C SER A 287 -2.85 -10.44 -19.37
N THR A 288 -1.93 -10.37 -18.43
CA THR A 288 -0.58 -9.82 -18.62
C THR A 288 0.40 -10.87 -18.14
N VAL A 289 1.02 -11.56 -19.09
CA VAL A 289 1.94 -12.65 -18.77
C VAL A 289 3.25 -12.40 -19.53
N GLY A 290 4.36 -12.32 -18.80
CA GLY A 290 5.63 -12.00 -19.42
C GLY A 290 6.84 -12.25 -18.54
N ARG A 291 7.98 -12.43 -19.21
CA ARG A 291 9.28 -12.34 -18.57
C ARG A 291 9.68 -10.87 -18.50
N THR A 292 10.07 -10.40 -17.33
CA THR A 292 10.87 -9.16 -17.26
C THR A 292 12.20 -9.45 -17.94
N ILE A 293 12.52 -8.67 -18.97
CA ILE A 293 13.83 -8.69 -19.61
C ILE A 293 14.87 -8.12 -18.67
#